data_2acdbdd6f31ddf2c189695cbf820ff59
#
_entry.id   2acdbdd6f31ddf2c189695cbf820ff59
#
_cell.length_a   1.000
_cell.length_b   1.000
_cell.length_c   1.000
_cell.angle_alpha   90.00
_cell.angle_beta   90.00
_cell.angle_gamma   90.00
#
_symmetry.space_group_name_H-M   'P 1'
#
loop_
_entity.id
_entity.type
_entity.pdbx_description
1 polymer ?
#
loop_
_entity_poly.entity_id
_entity_poly.type
_entity_poly.pdbx_seq_one_letter_code
_entity_poly.pdbx_strand_id
1 'polypeptide(L)'
;MDDSFLDVFLGHPADGTFMAWLAGGGLWAFLIALAAVVGWFVVRIVLRRGLKQAIRGLDQHEATADVGMAVQAANSWISNIFVAVVFGVAAILGILHVLGNNIDPAIGYLKNAGSSTGNWLATDGLRIVLILFMSWVATRVARRVIPRLLSSVMLGQASTADHDEVLKRSETLSSVFVGGAVAFIYVSALFMVLTELAVPIGPVLGGFGIAGIAVGFGAQYLVRDVIAGIFIIAENQYRTGDVVTIAGISGLVESINLRRTVLRDLDGQVHVIPNGEITVASNKTKYWSRVNLDVGVAYKEDVDRVIQVLNEIGDDIAADPYYGLMLITPPQVLRLNSLDDSAVTFKMLGDCKPMKQWEIMGEMRKRIKIRLDAEGIEIPFPHQTVYWGEAQPPFRTDLATDAVRDVSAPVTAKSGPVFRPAPSQRQPAAAPGIKATTTGSLDGELLTPER
;
A
#
# COMPACT_ATOMS: atom_id res chain seq x y z
N MET A 1 -15.49 1.62 -59.50
CA MET A 1 -16.60 2.50 -59.74
C MET A 1 -16.46 2.92 -61.20
N ASP A 2 -17.46 2.55 -61.99
CA ASP A 2 -17.36 2.55 -63.46
C ASP A 2 -17.13 3.97 -64.01
N ASP A 3 -16.21 4.12 -64.99
CA ASP A 3 -15.92 5.39 -65.65
C ASP A 3 -17.18 5.98 -66.32
N SER A 4 -18.16 5.13 -66.63
CA SER A 4 -19.48 5.52 -67.14
C SER A 4 -20.30 6.42 -66.20
N PHE A 5 -20.07 6.34 -64.88
CA PHE A 5 -20.79 7.18 -63.91
C PHE A 5 -20.33 8.63 -63.91
N LEU A 6 -19.04 8.87 -64.11
CA LEU A 6 -18.46 10.23 -64.19
C LEU A 6 -18.77 10.92 -65.50
N ASP A 7 -18.83 10.16 -66.62
CA ASP A 7 -19.20 10.72 -67.93
C ASP A 7 -20.67 11.16 -67.94
N VAL A 8 -21.58 10.40 -67.24
CA VAL A 8 -22.96 10.81 -67.01
C VAL A 8 -23.08 12.02 -66.09
N PHE A 9 -22.17 12.10 -65.12
CA PHE A 9 -22.19 13.16 -64.11
C PHE A 9 -21.65 14.50 -64.58
N LEU A 10 -20.64 14.50 -65.47
CA LEU A 10 -19.98 15.67 -66.04
C LEU A 10 -20.40 15.94 -67.50
N GLY A 11 -21.42 15.28 -67.99
CA GLY A 11 -21.88 15.27 -69.40
C GLY A 11 -21.64 16.58 -70.12
N HIS A 12 -20.88 16.48 -71.22
CA HIS A 12 -20.65 17.63 -72.12
C HIS A 12 -21.93 17.99 -72.82
N PRO A 13 -22.51 19.17 -72.60
CA PRO A 13 -23.66 19.60 -73.36
C PRO A 13 -23.20 19.93 -74.79
N ALA A 14 -23.58 19.12 -75.77
CA ALA A 14 -23.25 19.31 -77.17
C ALA A 14 -23.76 20.66 -77.77
N ASP A 15 -24.69 21.33 -77.08
CA ASP A 15 -25.39 22.49 -77.56
C ASP A 15 -25.20 23.78 -76.70
N GLY A 16 -24.34 23.79 -75.68
CA GLY A 16 -23.97 25.01 -74.96
C GLY A 16 -25.08 25.71 -74.16
N THR A 17 -26.26 25.08 -74.01
CA THR A 17 -27.38 25.68 -73.25
C THR A 17 -27.45 25.13 -71.81
N PHE A 18 -27.80 26.01 -70.86
CA PHE A 18 -27.96 25.69 -69.43
C PHE A 18 -28.90 24.49 -69.19
N MET A 19 -29.92 24.32 -70.06
CA MET A 19 -30.86 23.20 -70.01
C MET A 19 -30.25 21.87 -70.45
N ALA A 20 -29.33 21.88 -71.44
CA ALA A 20 -28.61 20.68 -71.85
C ALA A 20 -27.58 20.26 -70.77
N TRP A 21 -26.95 21.23 -70.10
CA TRP A 21 -26.09 20.96 -68.95
C TRP A 21 -26.87 20.33 -67.74
N LEU A 22 -28.06 20.85 -67.44
CA LEU A 22 -28.93 20.29 -66.38
C LEU A 22 -29.35 18.86 -66.72
N ALA A 23 -29.68 18.56 -67.98
CA ALA A 23 -30.10 17.23 -68.45
C ALA A 23 -28.91 16.24 -68.57
N GLY A 24 -27.70 16.74 -68.82
CA GLY A 24 -26.46 15.96 -69.01
C GLY A 24 -25.68 15.62 -67.75
N GLY A 25 -26.22 15.89 -66.56
CA GLY A 25 -25.53 15.57 -65.30
C GLY A 25 -25.43 16.70 -64.29
N GLY A 26 -25.65 17.97 -64.70
CA GLY A 26 -25.63 19.14 -63.82
C GLY A 26 -26.67 19.07 -62.68
N LEU A 27 -27.79 18.40 -62.93
CA LEU A 27 -28.80 18.12 -61.91
C LEU A 27 -28.24 17.23 -60.79
N TRP A 28 -27.46 16.22 -61.13
CA TRP A 28 -26.80 15.35 -60.15
C TRP A 28 -25.72 16.08 -59.37
N ALA A 29 -24.91 16.94 -60.00
CA ALA A 29 -23.92 17.78 -59.30
C ALA A 29 -24.60 18.72 -58.28
N PHE A 30 -25.75 19.31 -58.71
CA PHE A 30 -26.55 20.15 -57.80
C PHE A 30 -27.12 19.35 -56.63
N LEU A 31 -27.68 18.13 -56.88
CA LEU A 31 -28.21 17.29 -55.84
C LEU A 31 -27.16 16.81 -54.83
N ILE A 32 -25.94 16.49 -55.28
CA ILE A 32 -24.85 16.08 -54.40
C ILE A 32 -24.34 17.29 -53.58
N ALA A 33 -24.21 18.47 -54.18
CA ALA A 33 -23.88 19.68 -53.46
C ALA A 33 -24.95 20.00 -52.40
N LEU A 34 -26.22 19.86 -52.75
CA LEU A 34 -27.34 20.01 -51.81
C LEU A 34 -27.30 18.98 -50.70
N ALA A 35 -27.03 17.69 -51.00
CA ALA A 35 -26.88 16.63 -50.00
C ALA A 35 -25.70 16.88 -49.05
N ALA A 36 -24.58 17.38 -49.59
CA ALA A 36 -23.41 17.76 -48.76
C ALA A 36 -23.74 18.92 -47.81
N VAL A 37 -24.46 19.95 -48.27
CA VAL A 37 -24.93 21.08 -47.44
C VAL A 37 -25.93 20.58 -46.36
N VAL A 38 -26.88 19.72 -46.71
CA VAL A 38 -27.85 19.16 -45.78
C VAL A 38 -27.14 18.27 -44.76
N GLY A 39 -26.23 17.40 -45.18
CA GLY A 39 -25.38 16.56 -44.31
C GLY A 39 -24.59 17.38 -43.34
N TRP A 40 -23.91 18.46 -43.81
CA TRP A 40 -23.21 19.40 -42.96
C TRP A 40 -24.15 20.07 -41.92
N PHE A 41 -25.33 20.48 -42.35
CA PHE A 41 -26.29 21.12 -41.45
C PHE A 41 -26.77 20.16 -40.34
N VAL A 42 -26.99 18.90 -40.68
CA VAL A 42 -27.34 17.84 -39.71
C VAL A 42 -26.18 17.59 -38.74
N VAL A 43 -24.96 17.43 -39.25
CA VAL A 43 -23.76 17.24 -38.38
C VAL A 43 -23.58 18.44 -37.46
N ARG A 44 -23.77 19.67 -37.96
CA ARG A 44 -23.69 20.91 -37.17
C ARG A 44 -24.75 20.94 -36.05
N ILE A 45 -25.98 20.51 -36.32
CA ILE A 45 -27.07 20.45 -35.34
C ILE A 45 -26.75 19.41 -34.27
N VAL A 46 -26.29 18.23 -34.67
CA VAL A 46 -25.94 17.15 -33.74
C VAL A 46 -24.76 17.54 -32.84
N LEU A 47 -23.69 18.12 -33.43
CA LEU A 47 -22.54 18.59 -32.69
C LEU A 47 -22.93 19.73 -31.71
N ARG A 48 -23.76 20.70 -32.16
CA ARG A 48 -24.25 21.78 -31.29
C ARG A 48 -25.11 21.29 -30.15
N ARG A 49 -25.97 20.27 -30.39
CA ARG A 49 -26.80 19.68 -29.33
C ARG A 49 -25.95 18.86 -28.36
N GLY A 50 -25.02 18.07 -28.87
CA GLY A 50 -24.08 17.30 -28.05
C GLY A 50 -23.17 18.19 -27.18
N LEU A 51 -22.63 19.24 -27.79
CA LEU A 51 -21.79 20.22 -27.07
C LEU A 51 -22.58 21.00 -26.00
N LYS A 52 -23.81 21.45 -26.32
CA LYS A 52 -24.69 22.08 -25.33
C LYS A 52 -25.05 21.18 -24.16
N GLN A 53 -25.23 19.89 -24.38
CA GLN A 53 -25.44 18.93 -23.29
C GLN A 53 -24.18 18.69 -22.46
N ALA A 54 -23.00 18.65 -23.10
CA ALA A 54 -21.72 18.52 -22.39
C ALA A 54 -21.40 19.77 -21.56
N ILE A 55 -21.65 20.96 -22.09
CA ILE A 55 -21.41 22.26 -21.40
C ILE A 55 -22.39 22.45 -20.24
N ARG A 56 -23.66 22.06 -20.34
CA ARG A 56 -24.60 22.11 -19.20
C ARG A 56 -24.18 21.27 -18.00
N GLY A 57 -23.33 20.26 -18.21
CA GLY A 57 -22.72 19.49 -17.13
C GLY A 57 -21.50 20.15 -16.50
N LEU A 58 -20.94 21.19 -17.15
CA LEU A 58 -19.74 21.93 -16.72
C LEU A 58 -20.07 23.28 -16.08
N ASP A 59 -21.26 23.84 -16.34
CA ASP A 59 -21.69 25.17 -15.85
C ASP A 59 -21.88 25.26 -14.32
N GLN A 60 -21.63 24.19 -13.57
CA GLN A 60 -21.71 24.22 -12.10
C GLN A 60 -20.42 24.73 -11.42
N HIS A 61 -19.37 25.07 -12.17
CA HIS A 61 -18.12 25.63 -11.61
C HIS A 61 -17.69 26.85 -12.42
N GLU A 62 -17.59 28.01 -11.79
CA GLU A 62 -17.23 29.31 -12.38
C GLU A 62 -15.89 29.32 -13.16
N ALA A 63 -14.95 28.40 -12.83
CA ALA A 63 -13.66 28.30 -13.50
C ALA A 63 -13.70 27.65 -14.90
N THR A 64 -14.84 27.12 -15.37
CA THR A 64 -14.94 26.39 -16.66
C THR A 64 -15.74 27.16 -17.73
N ALA A 65 -16.31 28.31 -17.40
CA ALA A 65 -17.09 29.11 -18.35
C ALA A 65 -16.22 29.62 -19.51
N ASP A 66 -14.97 30.03 -19.27
CA ASP A 66 -14.04 30.53 -20.27
C ASP A 66 -13.60 29.44 -21.27
N VAL A 67 -13.44 28.21 -20.79
CA VAL A 67 -13.10 27.05 -21.64
C VAL A 67 -14.30 26.69 -22.53
N GLY A 68 -15.51 26.78 -22.04
CA GLY A 68 -16.74 26.55 -22.81
C GLY A 68 -16.91 27.53 -23.97
N MET A 69 -16.61 28.81 -23.75
CA MET A 69 -16.66 29.85 -24.79
C MET A 69 -15.55 29.66 -25.82
N ALA A 70 -14.33 29.33 -25.42
CA ALA A 70 -13.20 29.05 -26.34
C ALA A 70 -13.49 27.82 -27.24
N VAL A 71 -14.07 26.76 -26.72
CA VAL A 71 -14.45 25.56 -27.49
C VAL A 71 -15.58 25.88 -28.47
N GLN A 72 -16.56 26.68 -28.10
CA GLN A 72 -17.62 27.13 -29.03
C GLN A 72 -17.09 28.00 -30.14
N ALA A 73 -16.20 28.95 -29.84
CA ALA A 73 -15.54 29.80 -30.83
C ALA A 73 -14.69 28.97 -31.81
N ALA A 74 -13.86 28.06 -31.31
CA ALA A 74 -13.04 27.15 -32.13
C ALA A 74 -13.91 26.28 -33.08
N ASN A 75 -14.99 25.71 -32.61
CA ASN A 75 -15.90 24.90 -33.41
C ASN A 75 -16.60 25.72 -34.51
N SER A 76 -16.95 26.99 -34.26
CA SER A 76 -17.53 27.86 -35.29
C SER A 76 -16.51 28.24 -36.35
N TRP A 77 -15.26 28.49 -35.97
CA TRP A 77 -14.15 28.79 -36.88
C TRP A 77 -13.81 27.62 -37.80
N ILE A 78 -13.64 26.43 -37.24
CA ILE A 78 -13.33 25.20 -37.98
C ILE A 78 -14.45 24.88 -38.97
N SER A 79 -15.72 24.98 -38.55
CA SER A 79 -16.85 24.79 -39.42
C SER A 79 -16.91 25.80 -40.58
N ASN A 80 -16.62 27.07 -40.32
CA ASN A 80 -16.63 28.10 -41.36
C ASN A 80 -15.48 27.97 -42.34
N ILE A 81 -14.25 27.62 -41.87
CA ILE A 81 -13.10 27.34 -42.74
C ILE A 81 -13.39 26.14 -43.63
N PHE A 82 -13.94 25.04 -43.12
CA PHE A 82 -14.29 23.87 -43.90
C PHE A 82 -15.28 24.20 -45.02
N VAL A 83 -16.32 24.97 -44.70
CA VAL A 83 -17.29 25.44 -45.69
C VAL A 83 -16.62 26.31 -46.74
N ALA A 84 -15.80 27.29 -46.33
CA ALA A 84 -15.10 28.19 -47.26
C ALA A 84 -14.18 27.42 -48.22
N VAL A 85 -13.49 26.40 -47.72
CA VAL A 85 -12.61 25.55 -48.55
C VAL A 85 -13.41 24.74 -49.56
N VAL A 86 -14.48 24.07 -49.15
CA VAL A 86 -15.32 23.23 -50.02
C VAL A 86 -15.97 24.07 -51.10
N PHE A 87 -16.57 25.21 -50.75
CA PHE A 87 -17.20 26.12 -51.73
C PHE A 87 -16.15 26.81 -52.58
N GLY A 88 -14.99 27.17 -52.05
CA GLY A 88 -13.91 27.77 -52.82
C GLY A 88 -13.37 26.82 -53.90
N VAL A 89 -13.14 25.56 -53.56
CA VAL A 89 -12.70 24.53 -54.54
C VAL A 89 -13.79 24.28 -55.61
N ALA A 90 -15.05 24.16 -55.19
CA ALA A 90 -16.18 23.96 -56.13
C ALA A 90 -16.32 25.16 -57.10
N ALA A 91 -16.17 26.41 -56.61
CA ALA A 91 -16.22 27.60 -57.43
C ALA A 91 -15.05 27.67 -58.42
N ILE A 92 -13.82 27.38 -57.98
CA ILE A 92 -12.63 27.35 -58.85
C ILE A 92 -12.80 26.32 -59.97
N LEU A 93 -13.25 25.11 -59.64
CA LEU A 93 -13.49 24.06 -60.65
C LEU A 93 -14.62 24.45 -61.63
N GLY A 94 -15.67 25.08 -61.15
CA GLY A 94 -16.72 25.61 -62.00
C GLY A 94 -16.24 26.72 -62.96
N ILE A 95 -15.41 27.64 -62.48
CA ILE A 95 -14.82 28.71 -63.30
C ILE A 95 -13.86 28.13 -64.36
N LEU A 96 -13.01 27.19 -63.99
CA LEU A 96 -12.08 26.53 -64.90
C LEU A 96 -12.83 25.73 -66.00
N HIS A 97 -13.94 25.11 -65.65
CA HIS A 97 -14.78 24.39 -66.61
C HIS A 97 -15.46 25.35 -67.62
N VAL A 98 -15.96 26.49 -67.14
CA VAL A 98 -16.57 27.52 -68.00
C VAL A 98 -15.56 28.17 -68.93
N LEU A 99 -14.31 28.32 -68.52
CA LEU A 99 -13.21 28.91 -69.34
C LEU A 99 -12.66 27.94 -70.39
N GLY A 100 -13.18 26.74 -70.54
CA GLY A 100 -12.81 25.77 -71.58
C GLY A 100 -11.41 25.17 -71.38
N ASN A 101 -10.76 25.37 -70.25
CA ASN A 101 -9.47 24.76 -69.95
C ASN A 101 -9.64 23.24 -69.68
N ASN A 102 -8.69 22.45 -70.20
CA ASN A 102 -8.67 21.00 -69.96
C ASN A 102 -8.39 20.72 -68.47
N ILE A 103 -9.43 20.36 -67.76
CA ILE A 103 -9.38 20.07 -66.30
C ILE A 103 -9.23 18.60 -65.98
N ASP A 104 -9.12 17.71 -67.00
CA ASP A 104 -8.97 16.27 -66.82
C ASP A 104 -7.85 15.84 -65.92
N PRO A 105 -6.64 16.47 -65.98
CA PRO A 105 -5.58 16.16 -65.01
C PRO A 105 -5.95 16.52 -63.58
N ALA A 106 -6.63 17.67 -63.37
CA ALA A 106 -7.05 18.10 -62.03
C ALA A 106 -8.17 17.17 -61.46
N ILE A 107 -9.08 16.76 -62.32
CA ILE A 107 -10.13 15.74 -61.94
C ILE A 107 -9.49 14.40 -61.64
N GLY A 108 -8.47 13.98 -62.43
CA GLY A 108 -7.70 12.77 -62.16
C GLY A 108 -6.98 12.80 -60.80
N TYR A 109 -6.35 13.91 -60.47
CA TYR A 109 -5.77 14.10 -59.13
C TYR A 109 -6.78 14.10 -58.01
N LEU A 110 -7.93 14.74 -58.19
CA LEU A 110 -9.01 14.76 -57.21
C LEU A 110 -9.68 13.38 -57.06
N LYS A 111 -9.86 12.62 -58.16
CA LYS A 111 -10.38 11.26 -58.14
C LYS A 111 -9.44 10.30 -57.37
N ASN A 112 -8.15 10.37 -57.68
CA ASN A 112 -7.13 9.56 -57.00
C ASN A 112 -6.95 9.97 -55.49
N ALA A 113 -6.95 11.26 -55.23
CA ALA A 113 -6.93 11.76 -53.85
C ALA A 113 -8.24 11.38 -53.11
N GLY A 114 -9.39 11.51 -53.76
CA GLY A 114 -10.70 11.13 -53.17
C GLY A 114 -10.84 9.64 -52.91
N SER A 115 -10.37 8.77 -53.81
CA SER A 115 -10.38 7.32 -53.58
C SER A 115 -9.38 6.90 -52.52
N SER A 116 -8.19 7.46 -52.51
CA SER A 116 -7.17 7.22 -51.47
C SER A 116 -7.64 7.69 -50.09
N THR A 117 -8.18 8.92 -50.02
CA THR A 117 -8.70 9.51 -48.78
C THR A 117 -9.97 8.77 -48.34
N GLY A 118 -10.86 8.39 -49.29
CA GLY A 118 -12.06 7.63 -48.99
C GLY A 118 -11.75 6.23 -48.44
N ASN A 119 -10.78 5.53 -49.04
CA ASN A 119 -10.32 4.22 -48.53
C ASN A 119 -9.66 4.36 -47.16
N TRP A 120 -8.82 5.38 -46.95
CA TRP A 120 -8.22 5.65 -45.65
C TRP A 120 -9.28 5.99 -44.59
N LEU A 121 -10.28 6.84 -44.93
CA LEU A 121 -11.38 7.13 -44.00
C LEU A 121 -12.21 5.88 -43.68
N ALA A 122 -12.45 5.00 -44.65
CA ALA A 122 -13.22 3.80 -44.47
C ALA A 122 -12.50 2.70 -43.65
N THR A 123 -11.15 2.71 -43.67
CA THR A 123 -10.33 1.72 -42.94
C THR A 123 -9.77 2.31 -41.64
N ASP A 124 -8.76 3.16 -41.74
CA ASP A 124 -8.00 3.67 -40.61
C ASP A 124 -8.77 4.76 -39.85
N GLY A 125 -9.48 5.64 -40.60
CA GLY A 125 -10.33 6.67 -40.00
C GLY A 125 -11.47 6.07 -39.15
N LEU A 126 -12.13 5.02 -39.66
CA LEU A 126 -13.18 4.31 -38.90
C LEU A 126 -12.62 3.67 -37.63
N ARG A 127 -11.41 3.08 -37.69
CA ARG A 127 -10.74 2.52 -36.52
C ARG A 127 -10.42 3.61 -35.48
N ILE A 128 -9.91 4.76 -35.91
CA ILE A 128 -9.65 5.91 -35.01
C ILE A 128 -10.93 6.36 -34.32
N VAL A 129 -12.04 6.50 -35.06
CA VAL A 129 -13.35 6.87 -34.50
C VAL A 129 -13.82 5.82 -33.49
N LEU A 130 -13.63 4.54 -33.80
CA LEU A 130 -13.98 3.44 -32.89
C LEU A 130 -13.12 3.45 -31.61
N ILE A 131 -11.80 3.70 -31.72
CA ILE A 131 -10.90 3.83 -30.57
C ILE A 131 -11.35 5.00 -29.68
N LEU A 132 -11.64 6.15 -30.26
CA LEU A 132 -12.10 7.32 -29.51
C LEU A 132 -13.46 7.07 -28.85
N PHE A 133 -14.39 6.43 -29.56
CA PHE A 133 -15.70 6.05 -29.03
C PHE A 133 -15.57 5.06 -27.86
N MET A 134 -14.77 4.01 -28.04
CA MET A 134 -14.52 3.03 -26.98
C MET A 134 -13.84 3.66 -25.77
N SER A 135 -12.88 4.58 -25.97
CA SER A 135 -12.23 5.31 -24.89
C SER A 135 -13.22 6.23 -24.16
N TRP A 136 -14.14 6.86 -24.87
CA TRP A 136 -15.20 7.66 -24.26
C TRP A 136 -16.15 6.78 -23.44
N VAL A 137 -16.56 5.61 -23.97
CA VAL A 137 -17.39 4.63 -23.22
C VAL A 137 -16.64 4.14 -21.99
N ALA A 138 -15.38 3.72 -22.14
CA ALA A 138 -14.55 3.24 -21.04
C ALA A 138 -14.41 4.31 -19.93
N THR A 139 -14.18 5.57 -20.31
CA THR A 139 -14.14 6.69 -19.36
C THR A 139 -15.49 6.90 -18.66
N ARG A 140 -16.60 6.79 -19.36
CA ARG A 140 -17.94 6.86 -18.77
C ARG A 140 -18.19 5.73 -17.78
N VAL A 141 -17.76 4.53 -18.12
CA VAL A 141 -17.87 3.35 -17.23
C VAL A 141 -16.98 3.55 -16.00
N ALA A 142 -15.71 3.91 -16.17
CA ALA A 142 -14.79 4.15 -15.08
C ALA A 142 -15.32 5.19 -14.06
N ARG A 143 -15.80 6.34 -14.56
CA ARG A 143 -16.39 7.40 -13.73
C ARG A 143 -17.68 6.99 -12.98
N ARG A 144 -18.36 5.93 -13.40
CA ARG A 144 -19.58 5.43 -12.74
C ARG A 144 -19.31 4.26 -11.83
N VAL A 145 -18.41 3.35 -12.23
CA VAL A 145 -18.15 2.10 -11.52
C VAL A 145 -17.20 2.28 -10.36
N ILE A 146 -16.10 3.03 -10.57
CA ILE A 146 -15.07 3.20 -9.52
C ILE A 146 -15.64 3.81 -8.23
N PRO A 147 -16.38 4.95 -8.26
CA PRO A 147 -16.95 5.52 -7.04
C PRO A 147 -17.94 4.59 -6.34
N ARG A 148 -18.75 3.84 -7.11
CA ARG A 148 -19.72 2.89 -6.54
C ARG A 148 -19.04 1.72 -5.84
N LEU A 149 -17.97 1.17 -6.44
CA LEU A 149 -17.20 0.10 -5.81
C LEU A 149 -16.51 0.56 -4.54
N LEU A 150 -15.86 1.74 -4.58
CA LEU A 150 -15.19 2.29 -3.41
C LEU A 150 -16.16 2.61 -2.27
N SER A 151 -17.28 3.24 -2.58
CA SER A 151 -18.30 3.55 -1.56
C SER A 151 -18.91 2.27 -0.96
N SER A 152 -19.20 1.25 -1.76
CA SER A 152 -19.77 -0.02 -1.25
C SER A 152 -18.80 -0.77 -0.33
N VAL A 153 -17.50 -0.77 -0.65
CA VAL A 153 -16.47 -1.41 0.18
C VAL A 153 -16.24 -0.64 1.48
N MET A 154 -16.21 0.69 1.43
CA MET A 154 -15.94 1.52 2.60
C MET A 154 -17.14 1.60 3.56
N LEU A 155 -18.36 1.68 3.04
CA LEU A 155 -19.59 1.70 3.84
C LEU A 155 -19.86 0.36 4.54
N GLY A 156 -19.45 -0.76 3.93
CA GLY A 156 -19.58 -2.09 4.54
C GLY A 156 -18.71 -2.29 5.80
N GLN A 157 -17.74 -1.42 6.05
CA GLN A 157 -16.83 -1.48 7.20
C GLN A 157 -17.07 -0.36 8.23
N ALA A 158 -17.95 0.61 7.95
CA ALA A 158 -18.18 1.76 8.81
C ALA A 158 -19.21 1.46 9.89
N SER A 159 -18.90 1.83 11.14
CA SER A 159 -19.90 1.96 12.20
C SER A 159 -20.81 3.15 11.91
N THR A 160 -22.07 3.08 12.35
CA THR A 160 -23.10 4.11 12.09
C THR A 160 -22.73 5.54 12.55
N ALA A 161 -21.74 5.67 13.43
CA ALA A 161 -21.29 6.97 13.94
C ALA A 161 -20.33 7.74 13.00
N ASP A 162 -19.68 7.05 12.03
CA ASP A 162 -18.59 7.62 11.22
C ASP A 162 -18.97 7.84 9.73
N HIS A 163 -20.26 7.78 9.40
CA HIS A 163 -20.73 7.78 8.00
C HIS A 163 -20.25 8.99 7.19
N ASP A 164 -20.31 10.21 7.77
CA ASP A 164 -19.93 11.44 7.05
C ASP A 164 -18.44 11.53 6.77
N GLU A 165 -17.61 11.04 7.69
CA GLU A 165 -16.16 11.02 7.51
C GLU A 165 -15.73 9.98 6.46
N VAL A 166 -16.37 8.81 6.48
CA VAL A 166 -16.13 7.74 5.49
C VAL A 166 -16.55 8.19 4.09
N LEU A 167 -17.65 8.90 3.95
CA LEU A 167 -18.10 9.46 2.66
C LEU A 167 -17.09 10.46 2.09
N LYS A 168 -16.59 11.40 2.88
CA LYS A 168 -15.55 12.36 2.43
C LYS A 168 -14.26 11.68 2.02
N ARG A 169 -13.82 10.67 2.76
CA ARG A 169 -12.63 9.85 2.41
C ARG A 169 -12.84 9.07 1.12
N SER A 170 -14.05 8.49 0.93
CA SER A 170 -14.38 7.75 -0.28
C SER A 170 -14.40 8.65 -1.51
N GLU A 171 -14.87 9.88 -1.41
CA GLU A 171 -14.91 10.87 -2.48
C GLU A 171 -13.50 11.28 -2.92
N THR A 172 -12.61 11.58 -1.97
CA THR A 172 -11.22 11.91 -2.27
C THR A 172 -10.50 10.75 -2.95
N LEU A 173 -10.61 9.53 -2.42
CA LEU A 173 -10.02 8.34 -3.01
C LEU A 173 -10.59 8.04 -4.39
N SER A 174 -11.92 8.15 -4.56
CA SER A 174 -12.56 7.90 -5.84
C SER A 174 -12.07 8.88 -6.92
N SER A 175 -11.85 10.15 -6.56
CA SER A 175 -11.34 11.15 -7.52
C SER A 175 -9.93 10.81 -8.02
N VAL A 176 -9.05 10.32 -7.15
CA VAL A 176 -7.69 9.89 -7.50
C VAL A 176 -7.72 8.65 -8.39
N PHE A 177 -8.50 7.63 -8.03
CA PHE A 177 -8.60 6.39 -8.83
C PHE A 177 -9.27 6.63 -10.18
N VAL A 178 -10.31 7.45 -10.22
CA VAL A 178 -10.96 7.86 -11.48
C VAL A 178 -9.99 8.65 -12.34
N GLY A 179 -9.26 9.61 -11.75
CA GLY A 179 -8.26 10.40 -12.45
C GLY A 179 -7.16 9.52 -13.07
N GLY A 180 -6.62 8.59 -12.31
CA GLY A 180 -5.62 7.61 -12.78
C GLY A 180 -6.15 6.72 -13.91
N ALA A 181 -7.35 6.15 -13.75
CA ALA A 181 -7.98 5.30 -14.77
C ALA A 181 -8.26 6.08 -16.07
N VAL A 182 -8.77 7.30 -15.96
CA VAL A 182 -9.04 8.18 -17.10
C VAL A 182 -7.75 8.56 -17.82
N ALA A 183 -6.70 8.92 -17.09
CA ALA A 183 -5.38 9.20 -17.66
C ALA A 183 -4.83 7.97 -18.42
N PHE A 184 -4.91 6.79 -17.82
CA PHE A 184 -4.49 5.54 -18.46
C PHE A 184 -5.28 5.23 -19.73
N ILE A 185 -6.60 5.40 -19.73
CA ILE A 185 -7.46 5.21 -20.91
C ILE A 185 -7.05 6.17 -22.04
N TYR A 186 -6.85 7.46 -21.75
CA TYR A 186 -6.47 8.44 -22.78
C TYR A 186 -5.05 8.22 -23.31
N VAL A 187 -4.10 7.86 -22.47
CA VAL A 187 -2.73 7.53 -22.90
C VAL A 187 -2.76 6.29 -23.82
N SER A 188 -3.52 5.25 -23.43
CA SER A 188 -3.68 4.05 -24.26
C SER A 188 -4.35 4.37 -25.60
N ALA A 189 -5.41 5.17 -25.57
CA ALA A 189 -6.09 5.62 -26.79
C ALA A 189 -5.18 6.44 -27.70
N LEU A 190 -4.37 7.34 -27.14
CA LEU A 190 -3.38 8.11 -27.87
C LEU A 190 -2.38 7.21 -28.60
N PHE A 191 -1.85 6.19 -27.92
CA PHE A 191 -0.94 5.23 -28.57
C PHE A 191 -1.62 4.44 -29.67
N MET A 192 -2.86 3.99 -29.46
CA MET A 192 -3.62 3.29 -30.51
C MET A 192 -3.83 4.18 -31.72
N VAL A 193 -4.21 5.46 -31.53
CA VAL A 193 -4.40 6.42 -32.62
C VAL A 193 -3.08 6.70 -33.35
N LEU A 194 -1.97 6.88 -32.61
CA LEU A 194 -0.66 7.09 -33.23
C LEU A 194 -0.23 5.88 -34.07
N THR A 195 -0.56 4.67 -33.64
CA THR A 195 -0.31 3.44 -34.42
C THR A 195 -1.09 3.41 -35.73
N GLU A 196 -2.37 3.79 -35.72
CA GLU A 196 -3.19 3.87 -36.96
C GLU A 196 -2.70 4.99 -37.89
N LEU A 197 -2.04 6.03 -37.36
CA LEU A 197 -1.39 7.08 -38.13
C LEU A 197 0.01 6.69 -38.64
N ALA A 198 0.41 5.42 -38.47
CA ALA A 198 1.75 4.90 -38.84
C ALA A 198 2.93 5.65 -38.19
N VAL A 199 2.72 6.29 -37.01
CA VAL A 199 3.79 6.96 -36.28
C VAL A 199 4.62 5.89 -35.56
N PRO A 200 5.96 5.90 -35.66
CA PRO A 200 6.79 4.92 -34.96
C PRO A 200 6.79 5.15 -33.45
N ILE A 201 5.90 4.46 -32.74
CA ILE A 201 5.73 4.59 -31.26
C ILE A 201 6.74 3.78 -30.44
N GLY A 202 7.57 2.92 -31.09
CA GLY A 202 8.52 2.04 -30.41
C GLY A 202 9.40 2.73 -29.36
N PRO A 203 10.10 3.83 -29.68
CA PRO A 203 10.92 4.54 -28.71
C PRO A 203 10.13 5.11 -27.53
N VAL A 204 8.90 5.57 -27.78
CA VAL A 204 8.02 6.12 -26.75
C VAL A 204 7.53 5.01 -25.81
N LEU A 205 7.12 3.86 -26.37
CA LEU A 205 6.76 2.67 -25.58
C LEU A 205 7.93 2.17 -24.74
N GLY A 206 9.17 2.23 -25.26
CA GLY A 206 10.37 1.92 -24.48
C GLY A 206 10.51 2.82 -23.24
N GLY A 207 10.33 4.13 -23.41
CA GLY A 207 10.34 5.09 -22.31
C GLY A 207 9.21 4.84 -21.27
N PHE A 208 8.00 4.56 -21.74
CA PHE A 208 6.88 4.18 -20.88
C PHE A 208 7.11 2.85 -20.17
N GLY A 209 7.81 1.89 -20.81
CA GLY A 209 8.23 0.65 -20.19
C GLY A 209 9.13 0.87 -18.98
N ILE A 210 10.13 1.74 -19.11
CA ILE A 210 11.03 2.11 -17.99
C ILE A 210 10.24 2.84 -16.88
N ALA A 211 9.37 3.79 -17.25
CA ALA A 211 8.50 4.45 -16.27
C ALA A 211 7.56 3.47 -15.55
N GLY A 212 7.01 2.48 -16.27
CA GLY A 212 6.19 1.41 -15.70
C GLY A 212 6.96 0.56 -14.69
N ILE A 213 8.20 0.22 -14.96
CA ILE A 213 9.08 -0.49 -14.02
C ILE A 213 9.30 0.36 -12.76
N ALA A 214 9.57 1.66 -12.90
CA ALA A 214 9.76 2.56 -11.76
C ALA A 214 8.50 2.65 -10.89
N VAL A 215 7.31 2.77 -11.49
CA VAL A 215 6.03 2.75 -10.79
C VAL A 215 5.80 1.38 -10.12
N GLY A 216 6.16 0.27 -10.78
CA GLY A 216 6.07 -1.08 -10.24
C GLY A 216 6.93 -1.25 -8.97
N PHE A 217 8.16 -0.80 -8.98
CA PHE A 217 9.01 -0.79 -7.78
C PHE A 217 8.45 0.12 -6.69
N GLY A 218 7.88 1.29 -7.05
CA GLY A 218 7.21 2.16 -6.09
C GLY A 218 5.99 1.51 -5.41
N ALA A 219 5.27 0.63 -6.13
CA ALA A 219 4.09 -0.07 -5.63
C ALA A 219 4.40 -1.45 -5.00
N GLN A 220 5.64 -1.93 -5.02
CA GLN A 220 6.05 -3.27 -4.60
C GLN A 220 5.58 -3.62 -3.18
N TYR A 221 5.73 -2.70 -2.22
CA TYR A 221 5.30 -2.92 -0.84
C TYR A 221 3.79 -3.11 -0.73
N LEU A 222 3.00 -2.34 -1.49
CA LEU A 222 1.55 -2.48 -1.50
C LEU A 222 1.11 -3.86 -2.02
N VAL A 223 1.73 -4.33 -3.09
CA VAL A 223 1.46 -5.66 -3.66
C VAL A 223 1.84 -6.76 -2.67
N ARG A 224 3.01 -6.63 -2.04
CA ARG A 224 3.47 -7.55 -0.99
C ARG A 224 2.50 -7.62 0.19
N ASP A 225 2.02 -6.46 0.68
CA ASP A 225 1.05 -6.38 1.77
C ASP A 225 -0.24 -7.14 1.44
N VAL A 226 -0.78 -6.91 0.24
CA VAL A 226 -2.03 -7.53 -0.21
C VAL A 226 -1.88 -9.04 -0.38
N ILE A 227 -0.81 -9.50 -1.02
CA ILE A 227 -0.55 -10.93 -1.20
C ILE A 227 -0.38 -11.62 0.15
N ALA A 228 0.44 -11.05 1.06
CA ALA A 228 0.60 -11.59 2.40
C ALA A 228 -0.74 -11.65 3.17
N GLY A 229 -1.55 -10.59 3.09
CA GLY A 229 -2.87 -10.54 3.72
C GLY A 229 -3.83 -11.61 3.20
N ILE A 230 -3.83 -11.89 1.89
CA ILE A 230 -4.61 -12.97 1.29
C ILE A 230 -4.21 -14.32 1.90
N PHE A 231 -2.90 -14.63 1.99
CA PHE A 231 -2.42 -15.88 2.57
C PHE A 231 -2.72 -15.99 4.07
N ILE A 232 -2.54 -14.92 4.85
CA ILE A 232 -2.89 -14.90 6.28
C ILE A 232 -4.35 -15.31 6.49
N ILE A 233 -5.26 -14.76 5.68
CA ILE A 233 -6.70 -15.03 5.78
C ILE A 233 -7.04 -16.42 5.21
N ALA A 234 -6.51 -16.78 4.04
CA ALA A 234 -6.82 -18.04 3.36
C ALA A 234 -6.32 -19.27 4.13
N GLU A 235 -5.11 -19.18 4.70
CA GLU A 235 -4.51 -20.24 5.53
C GLU A 235 -5.00 -20.19 6.99
N ASN A 236 -5.76 -19.15 7.33
CA ASN A 236 -6.25 -18.96 8.67
C ASN A 236 -5.12 -19.02 9.73
N GLN A 237 -4.04 -18.27 9.50
CA GLN A 237 -2.87 -18.28 10.39
C GLN A 237 -3.24 -17.78 11.78
N TYR A 238 -4.04 -16.71 11.87
CA TYR A 238 -4.65 -16.18 13.08
C TYR A 238 -5.97 -15.46 12.75
N ARG A 239 -6.79 -15.18 13.76
CA ARG A 239 -8.11 -14.54 13.65
C ARG A 239 -8.22 -13.33 14.57
N THR A 240 -9.21 -12.50 14.33
CA THR A 240 -9.62 -11.46 15.28
C THR A 240 -9.99 -12.13 16.61
N GLY A 241 -9.43 -11.61 17.71
CA GLY A 241 -9.57 -12.17 19.05
C GLY A 241 -8.44 -13.12 19.46
N ASP A 242 -7.52 -13.52 18.56
CA ASP A 242 -6.32 -14.26 18.96
C ASP A 242 -5.26 -13.32 19.55
N VAL A 243 -4.43 -13.84 20.44
CA VAL A 243 -3.20 -13.17 20.88
C VAL A 243 -2.03 -13.71 20.10
N VAL A 244 -1.39 -12.82 19.35
CA VAL A 244 -0.27 -13.17 18.46
C VAL A 244 0.96 -12.32 18.72
N THR A 245 2.10 -12.83 18.28
CA THR A 245 3.33 -12.04 18.14
C THR A 245 3.68 -11.99 16.67
N ILE A 246 3.63 -10.81 16.06
CA ILE A 246 3.96 -10.55 14.66
C ILE A 246 4.85 -9.31 14.57
N ALA A 247 5.82 -9.32 13.68
CA ALA A 247 6.81 -8.24 13.54
C ALA A 247 7.46 -7.81 14.88
N GLY A 248 7.67 -8.76 15.80
CA GLY A 248 8.23 -8.50 17.13
C GLY A 248 7.26 -7.91 18.15
N ILE A 249 6.02 -7.63 17.79
CA ILE A 249 5.00 -7.02 18.66
C ILE A 249 4.00 -8.09 19.06
N SER A 250 3.69 -8.18 20.37
CA SER A 250 2.69 -9.11 20.94
C SER A 250 1.43 -8.35 21.33
N GLY A 251 0.26 -8.86 20.91
CA GLY A 251 -1.01 -8.23 21.24
C GLY A 251 -2.22 -9.02 20.79
N LEU A 252 -3.40 -8.56 21.21
CA LEU A 252 -4.70 -9.06 20.79
C LEU A 252 -5.00 -8.54 19.37
N VAL A 253 -5.38 -9.42 18.46
CA VAL A 253 -5.79 -9.05 17.09
C VAL A 253 -7.18 -8.40 17.15
N GLU A 254 -7.25 -7.09 16.85
CA GLU A 254 -8.51 -6.35 16.77
C GLU A 254 -9.16 -6.46 15.38
N SER A 255 -8.35 -6.35 14.33
CA SER A 255 -8.84 -6.47 12.96
C SER A 255 -7.75 -6.94 12.00
N ILE A 256 -8.19 -7.64 10.95
CA ILE A 256 -7.34 -8.11 9.85
C ILE A 256 -7.97 -7.62 8.55
N ASN A 257 -7.19 -6.91 7.75
CA ASN A 257 -7.56 -6.48 6.41
C ASN A 257 -6.55 -7.04 5.40
N LEU A 258 -6.83 -6.94 4.11
CA LEU A 258 -5.91 -7.41 3.05
C LEU A 258 -4.52 -6.76 3.12
N ARG A 259 -4.42 -5.52 3.63
CA ARG A 259 -3.17 -4.78 3.66
C ARG A 259 -2.49 -4.76 5.03
N ARG A 260 -3.26 -4.79 6.11
CA ARG A 260 -2.75 -4.58 7.47
C ARG A 260 -3.46 -5.44 8.49
N THR A 261 -2.74 -5.78 9.56
CA THR A 261 -3.27 -6.34 10.80
C THR A 261 -3.15 -5.31 11.92
N VAL A 262 -4.18 -5.20 12.75
CA VAL A 262 -4.22 -4.27 13.89
C VAL A 262 -4.16 -5.09 15.16
N LEU A 263 -3.17 -4.80 16.01
CA LEU A 263 -3.02 -5.41 17.34
C LEU A 263 -3.23 -4.34 18.42
N ARG A 264 -3.72 -4.78 19.56
CA ARG A 264 -3.68 -4.02 20.83
C ARG A 264 -2.85 -4.78 21.85
N ASP A 265 -1.86 -4.12 22.43
CA ASP A 265 -1.04 -4.69 23.50
C ASP A 265 -1.72 -4.56 24.88
N LEU A 266 -1.02 -5.04 25.92
CA LEU A 266 -1.51 -4.97 27.30
C LEU A 266 -1.51 -3.53 27.86
N ASP A 267 -0.73 -2.63 27.31
CA ASP A 267 -0.69 -1.21 27.70
C ASP A 267 -1.79 -0.40 26.99
N GLY A 268 -2.60 -1.07 26.13
CA GLY A 268 -3.69 -0.46 25.40
C GLY A 268 -3.26 0.25 24.10
N GLN A 269 -1.98 0.15 23.70
CA GLN A 269 -1.48 0.76 22.47
C GLN A 269 -1.98 -0.03 21.26
N VAL A 270 -2.34 0.71 20.22
CA VAL A 270 -2.78 0.13 18.95
C VAL A 270 -1.63 0.13 17.96
N HIS A 271 -1.25 -1.06 17.53
CA HIS A 271 -0.20 -1.28 16.55
C HIS A 271 -0.81 -1.63 15.19
N VAL A 272 -0.47 -0.85 14.17
CA VAL A 272 -0.93 -1.08 12.79
C VAL A 272 0.24 -1.63 11.99
N ILE A 273 0.20 -2.92 11.69
CA ILE A 273 1.29 -3.66 11.05
C ILE A 273 0.91 -3.96 9.61
N PRO A 274 1.68 -3.49 8.60
CA PRO A 274 1.51 -3.91 7.21
C PRO A 274 1.72 -5.43 7.09
N ASN A 275 0.83 -6.12 6.38
CA ASN A 275 0.91 -7.60 6.31
C ASN A 275 2.21 -8.09 5.65
N GLY A 276 2.79 -7.31 4.74
CA GLY A 276 4.07 -7.62 4.11
C GLY A 276 5.29 -7.59 5.05
N GLU A 277 5.17 -6.97 6.22
CA GLU A 277 6.21 -6.96 7.25
C GLU A 277 6.15 -8.21 8.16
N ILE A 278 5.09 -9.01 8.03
CA ILE A 278 4.89 -10.21 8.84
C ILE A 278 5.63 -11.37 8.19
N THR A 279 6.86 -11.61 8.64
CA THR A 279 7.67 -12.75 8.17
C THR A 279 7.41 -14.02 8.98
N VAL A 280 7.13 -13.86 10.28
CA VAL A 280 6.79 -14.94 11.20
C VAL A 280 5.58 -14.51 12.02
N ALA A 281 4.59 -15.39 12.11
CA ALA A 281 3.42 -15.20 12.97
C ALA A 281 3.40 -16.29 14.05
N SER A 282 3.53 -15.91 15.32
CA SER A 282 3.40 -16.80 16.47
C SER A 282 2.04 -16.60 17.12
N ASN A 283 1.16 -17.60 17.06
CA ASN A 283 -0.16 -17.54 17.67
C ASN A 283 -0.14 -18.26 19.02
N LYS A 284 -0.47 -17.54 20.10
CA LYS A 284 -0.46 -18.05 21.48
C LYS A 284 -1.80 -18.66 21.91
N THR A 285 -2.83 -18.54 21.10
CA THR A 285 -4.22 -18.89 21.46
C THR A 285 -4.94 -19.75 20.44
N LYS A 286 -4.25 -20.19 19.37
CA LYS A 286 -4.85 -20.98 18.30
C LYS A 286 -5.14 -22.41 18.81
N TYR A 287 -6.40 -22.81 18.82
CA TYR A 287 -6.95 -24.09 19.22
C TYR A 287 -6.81 -24.43 20.72
N TRP A 288 -5.65 -24.27 21.32
CA TRP A 288 -5.33 -24.46 22.72
C TRP A 288 -4.20 -23.51 23.13
N SER A 289 -4.05 -23.32 24.43
CA SER A 289 -3.00 -22.49 25.03
C SER A 289 -2.25 -23.29 26.09
N ARG A 290 -1.02 -22.86 26.38
CA ARG A 290 -0.19 -23.55 27.36
C ARG A 290 0.05 -22.69 28.59
N VAL A 291 -0.22 -23.28 29.76
CA VAL A 291 0.31 -22.82 31.05
C VAL A 291 1.79 -23.17 31.05
N ASN A 292 2.65 -22.19 31.16
CA ASN A 292 4.12 -22.35 31.16
C ASN A 292 4.67 -21.51 32.31
N LEU A 293 5.08 -22.19 33.40
CA LEU A 293 5.61 -21.56 34.59
C LEU A 293 7.00 -22.06 34.89
N ASP A 294 7.84 -21.16 35.31
CA ASP A 294 9.12 -21.42 35.92
C ASP A 294 9.01 -21.13 37.42
N VAL A 295 9.30 -22.13 38.27
CA VAL A 295 9.24 -22.03 39.70
C VAL A 295 10.62 -22.28 40.29
N GLY A 296 11.21 -21.22 40.89
CA GLY A 296 12.53 -21.29 41.52
C GLY A 296 12.41 -21.55 43.02
N VAL A 297 13.21 -22.49 43.52
CA VAL A 297 13.33 -22.80 44.97
C VAL A 297 14.80 -22.74 45.39
N ALA A 298 15.05 -22.67 46.70
CA ALA A 298 16.41 -22.62 47.24
C ALA A 298 17.18 -23.93 47.02
N TYR A 299 18.51 -23.85 46.84
CA TYR A 299 19.38 -25.02 46.59
C TYR A 299 19.38 -26.08 47.68
N LYS A 300 18.98 -25.71 48.92
CA LYS A 300 18.92 -26.63 50.04
C LYS A 300 17.71 -27.55 50.01
N GLU A 301 16.70 -27.25 49.18
CA GLU A 301 15.42 -27.97 49.15
C GLU A 301 15.58 -29.35 48.46
N ASP A 302 14.80 -30.31 48.92
CA ASP A 302 14.74 -31.64 48.33
C ASP A 302 13.99 -31.59 47.00
N VAL A 303 14.66 -31.94 45.90
CA VAL A 303 14.15 -31.87 44.54
C VAL A 303 12.89 -32.74 44.37
N ASP A 304 12.88 -33.97 44.91
CA ASP A 304 11.76 -34.89 44.73
C ASP A 304 10.54 -34.43 45.51
N ARG A 305 10.76 -33.88 46.72
CA ARG A 305 9.70 -33.26 47.52
C ARG A 305 9.08 -32.05 46.83
N VAL A 306 9.90 -31.19 46.24
CA VAL A 306 9.44 -30.00 45.48
C VAL A 306 8.60 -30.42 44.27
N ILE A 307 9.05 -31.43 43.51
CA ILE A 307 8.29 -31.96 42.36
C ILE A 307 6.95 -32.50 42.82
N GLN A 308 6.90 -33.26 43.93
CA GLN A 308 5.65 -33.82 44.46
C GLN A 308 4.69 -32.68 44.84
N VAL A 309 5.13 -31.69 45.62
CA VAL A 309 4.30 -30.56 46.06
C VAL A 309 3.78 -29.73 44.87
N LEU A 310 4.61 -29.48 43.87
CA LEU A 310 4.19 -28.73 42.69
C LEU A 310 3.17 -29.51 41.85
N ASN A 311 3.32 -30.81 41.72
CA ASN A 311 2.35 -31.67 41.05
C ASN A 311 1.01 -31.73 41.79
N GLU A 312 1.03 -31.84 43.13
CA GLU A 312 -0.18 -31.78 43.97
C GLU A 312 -0.93 -30.46 43.72
N ILE A 313 -0.24 -29.31 43.63
CA ILE A 313 -0.86 -28.03 43.30
C ILE A 313 -1.49 -28.04 41.91
N GLY A 314 -0.82 -28.68 40.93
CA GLY A 314 -1.37 -28.87 39.58
C GLY A 314 -2.63 -29.72 39.54
N ASP A 315 -2.69 -30.76 40.37
CA ASP A 315 -3.89 -31.61 40.53
C ASP A 315 -5.01 -30.86 41.27
N ASP A 316 -4.67 -30.09 42.33
CA ASP A 316 -5.62 -29.26 43.08
C ASP A 316 -6.32 -28.21 42.20
N ILE A 317 -5.59 -27.57 41.27
CA ILE A 317 -6.22 -26.61 40.37
C ILE A 317 -7.04 -27.32 39.29
N ALA A 318 -6.67 -28.52 38.89
CA ALA A 318 -7.46 -29.32 37.95
C ALA A 318 -8.76 -29.86 38.59
N ALA A 319 -8.77 -30.10 39.89
CA ALA A 319 -9.95 -30.48 40.65
C ALA A 319 -10.87 -29.30 41.01
N ASP A 320 -10.40 -28.05 40.80
CA ASP A 320 -11.16 -26.85 41.11
C ASP A 320 -12.38 -26.71 40.17
N PRO A 321 -13.61 -26.48 40.72
CA PRO A 321 -14.82 -26.37 39.90
C PRO A 321 -14.78 -25.28 38.83
N TYR A 322 -14.01 -24.21 39.03
CA TYR A 322 -13.89 -23.10 38.11
C TYR A 322 -12.70 -23.26 37.14
N TYR A 323 -11.50 -23.47 37.69
CA TYR A 323 -10.28 -23.54 36.88
C TYR A 323 -10.14 -24.87 36.13
N GLY A 324 -10.62 -25.97 36.71
CA GLY A 324 -10.59 -27.29 36.09
C GLY A 324 -11.34 -27.32 34.75
N LEU A 325 -12.43 -26.57 34.62
CA LEU A 325 -13.17 -26.45 33.35
C LEU A 325 -12.40 -25.76 32.23
N MET A 326 -11.35 -25.01 32.57
CA MET A 326 -10.51 -24.29 31.61
C MET A 326 -9.28 -25.11 31.20
N LEU A 327 -8.91 -26.12 31.96
CA LEU A 327 -7.77 -27.01 31.70
C LEU A 327 -8.14 -28.09 30.69
N ILE A 328 -7.17 -28.50 29.88
CA ILE A 328 -7.19 -29.67 29.01
C ILE A 328 -6.34 -30.77 29.67
N THR A 329 -5.15 -30.40 30.15
CA THR A 329 -4.28 -31.27 30.94
C THR A 329 -3.83 -30.53 32.19
N PRO A 330 -3.78 -31.21 33.35
CA PRO A 330 -3.27 -30.62 34.59
C PRO A 330 -1.85 -30.09 34.41
N PRO A 331 -1.51 -28.92 34.97
CA PRO A 331 -0.15 -28.47 35.02
C PRO A 331 0.72 -29.34 35.88
N GLN A 332 1.78 -29.93 35.30
CA GLN A 332 2.69 -30.85 36.00
C GLN A 332 4.14 -30.40 35.76
N VAL A 333 5.02 -30.80 36.67
CA VAL A 333 6.46 -30.55 36.50
C VAL A 333 6.98 -31.39 35.37
N LEU A 334 7.48 -30.72 34.31
CA LEU A 334 8.09 -31.39 33.17
C LEU A 334 9.51 -31.87 33.49
N ARG A 335 10.29 -31.01 34.16
CA ARG A 335 11.70 -31.26 34.52
C ARG A 335 12.24 -30.17 35.43
N LEU A 336 13.37 -30.47 36.08
CA LEU A 336 14.29 -29.45 36.56
C LEU A 336 14.85 -28.74 35.31
N ASN A 337 14.65 -27.41 35.19
CA ASN A 337 14.90 -26.66 33.98
C ASN A 337 16.31 -26.05 33.94
N SER A 338 16.71 -25.46 35.07
CA SER A 338 18.01 -24.82 35.21
C SER A 338 18.46 -24.75 36.65
N LEU A 339 19.77 -24.66 36.83
CA LEU A 339 20.45 -24.30 38.08
C LEU A 339 20.92 -22.88 37.91
N ASP A 340 20.11 -21.93 38.41
CA ASP A 340 20.35 -20.51 38.26
C ASP A 340 21.24 -19.99 39.42
N ASP A 341 21.69 -18.72 39.35
CA ASP A 341 22.64 -18.14 40.33
C ASP A 341 22.14 -18.26 41.80
N SER A 342 20.85 -18.21 42.03
CA SER A 342 20.26 -18.19 43.35
C SER A 342 19.14 -19.20 43.55
N ALA A 343 18.74 -19.95 42.52
CA ALA A 343 17.60 -20.84 42.56
C ALA A 343 17.80 -22.12 41.76
N VAL A 344 17.13 -23.18 42.15
CA VAL A 344 16.87 -24.34 41.31
C VAL A 344 15.50 -24.15 40.66
N THR A 345 15.45 -24.08 39.35
CA THR A 345 14.21 -23.74 38.62
C THR A 345 13.56 -24.97 38.00
N PHE A 346 12.27 -25.15 38.32
CA PHE A 346 11.42 -26.21 37.80
C PHE A 346 10.48 -25.68 36.72
N LYS A 347 10.36 -26.41 35.62
CA LYS A 347 9.45 -26.10 34.52
C LYS A 347 8.13 -26.85 34.73
N MET A 348 7.03 -26.12 34.91
CA MET A 348 5.69 -26.67 34.93
C MET A 348 4.94 -26.37 33.65
N LEU A 349 4.33 -27.36 33.05
CA LEU A 349 3.52 -27.24 31.82
C LEU A 349 2.15 -27.86 32.02
N GLY A 350 1.13 -27.21 31.46
CA GLY A 350 -0.23 -27.73 31.33
C GLY A 350 -0.91 -27.12 30.13
N ASP A 351 -1.86 -27.82 29.54
CA ASP A 351 -2.61 -27.30 28.41
C ASP A 351 -4.00 -26.82 28.85
N CYS A 352 -4.46 -25.72 28.28
CA CYS A 352 -5.73 -25.10 28.61
C CYS A 352 -6.46 -24.58 27.38
N LYS A 353 -7.74 -24.22 27.59
CA LYS A 353 -8.53 -23.54 26.54
C LYS A 353 -7.90 -22.23 26.13
N PRO A 354 -8.09 -21.80 24.87
CA PRO A 354 -7.57 -20.54 24.37
C PRO A 354 -7.87 -19.37 25.31
N MET A 355 -6.91 -18.45 25.45
CA MET A 355 -7.01 -17.22 26.27
C MET A 355 -7.01 -17.45 27.79
N LYS A 356 -7.07 -18.70 28.29
CA LYS A 356 -7.17 -19.00 29.72
C LYS A 356 -5.83 -19.20 30.44
N GLN A 357 -4.74 -19.30 29.68
CA GLN A 357 -3.40 -19.53 30.21
C GLN A 357 -2.97 -18.48 31.23
N TRP A 358 -3.27 -17.20 31.00
CA TRP A 358 -2.82 -16.11 31.87
C TRP A 358 -3.59 -16.12 33.22
N GLU A 359 -4.89 -16.35 33.17
CA GLU A 359 -5.76 -16.45 34.33
C GLU A 359 -5.32 -17.63 35.22
N ILE A 360 -5.12 -18.79 34.60
CA ILE A 360 -4.64 -19.99 35.32
C ILE A 360 -3.25 -19.79 35.90
N MET A 361 -2.30 -19.20 35.10
CA MET A 361 -0.95 -18.91 35.59
C MET A 361 -0.93 -17.93 36.77
N GLY A 362 -1.86 -16.97 36.81
CA GLY A 362 -2.02 -16.06 37.95
C GLY A 362 -2.42 -16.78 39.22
N GLU A 363 -3.44 -17.62 39.13
CA GLU A 363 -3.90 -18.42 40.27
C GLU A 363 -2.86 -19.48 40.69
N MET A 364 -2.21 -20.13 39.74
CA MET A 364 -1.12 -21.07 40.02
C MET A 364 0.01 -20.41 40.82
N ARG A 365 0.49 -19.23 40.42
CA ARG A 365 1.53 -18.52 41.18
C ARG A 365 1.11 -18.22 42.59
N LYS A 366 -0.14 -17.86 42.81
CA LYS A 366 -0.70 -17.61 44.14
C LYS A 366 -0.74 -18.90 44.98
N ARG A 367 -1.27 -20.02 44.44
CA ARG A 367 -1.33 -21.32 45.14
C ARG A 367 0.07 -21.86 45.42
N ILE A 368 1.01 -21.75 44.47
CA ILE A 368 2.41 -22.14 44.64
C ILE A 368 3.02 -21.38 45.82
N LYS A 369 2.88 -20.05 45.88
CA LYS A 369 3.42 -19.24 46.97
C LYS A 369 2.88 -19.68 48.32
N ILE A 370 1.54 -19.85 48.43
CA ILE A 370 0.89 -20.24 49.68
C ILE A 370 1.32 -21.65 50.12
N ARG A 371 1.36 -22.61 49.19
CA ARG A 371 1.68 -24.01 49.51
C ARG A 371 3.16 -24.19 49.86
N LEU A 372 4.08 -23.55 49.12
CA LEU A 372 5.50 -23.63 49.43
C LEU A 372 5.81 -23.03 50.81
N ASP A 373 5.16 -21.91 51.20
CA ASP A 373 5.29 -21.32 52.52
C ASP A 373 4.77 -22.28 53.62
N ALA A 374 3.63 -22.98 53.38
CA ALA A 374 3.08 -23.91 54.31
C ALA A 374 3.93 -25.19 54.51
N GLU A 375 4.60 -25.64 53.45
CA GLU A 375 5.52 -26.79 53.43
C GLU A 375 6.93 -26.43 53.92
N GLY A 376 7.22 -25.15 54.18
CA GLY A 376 8.53 -24.67 54.59
C GLY A 376 9.57 -24.69 53.47
N ILE A 377 9.16 -24.78 52.20
CA ILE A 377 10.02 -24.74 51.04
C ILE A 377 10.34 -23.28 50.70
N GLU A 378 11.62 -22.94 50.73
CA GLU A 378 12.08 -21.57 50.56
C GLU A 378 12.10 -21.12 49.07
N ILE A 379 11.45 -19.99 48.79
CA ILE A 379 11.63 -19.25 47.53
C ILE A 379 12.80 -18.26 47.77
N PRO A 380 13.95 -18.46 47.13
CA PRO A 380 15.16 -17.73 47.50
C PRO A 380 15.10 -16.28 47.05
N PHE A 381 15.64 -15.39 47.88
CA PHE A 381 16.04 -14.07 47.44
C PHE A 381 17.36 -14.13 46.62
N PRO A 382 17.73 -13.11 45.86
CA PRO A 382 19.04 -13.07 45.22
C PRO A 382 20.15 -13.21 46.23
N HIS A 383 21.02 -14.23 46.08
CA HIS A 383 22.13 -14.52 46.96
C HIS A 383 23.45 -14.19 46.27
N GLN A 384 24.41 -13.74 47.06
CA GLN A 384 25.81 -13.58 46.65
C GLN A 384 26.73 -14.27 47.66
N THR A 385 27.58 -15.15 47.16
CA THR A 385 28.64 -15.75 48.00
C THR A 385 29.85 -14.85 47.97
N VAL A 386 30.23 -14.37 49.17
CA VAL A 386 31.43 -13.53 49.32
C VAL A 386 32.54 -14.41 49.85
N TYR A 387 33.58 -14.61 49.05
CA TYR A 387 34.81 -15.28 49.49
C TYR A 387 35.78 -14.24 50.04
N TRP A 388 36.08 -14.36 51.32
CA TRP A 388 37.19 -13.62 51.93
C TRP A 388 38.45 -14.42 51.66
N GLY A 389 39.49 -13.80 51.07
CA GLY A 389 40.77 -14.47 50.86
C GLY A 389 41.33 -15.06 52.18
N GLU A 390 42.17 -16.06 52.08
CA GLU A 390 42.67 -16.90 53.20
C GLU A 390 43.27 -16.14 54.41
N ALA A 391 43.48 -14.83 54.29
CA ALA A 391 44.11 -13.98 55.29
C ALA A 391 43.12 -13.27 56.26
N GLN A 392 41.79 -13.45 56.08
CA GLN A 392 40.82 -12.81 57.01
C GLN A 392 39.82 -13.83 57.54
N PRO A 393 39.63 -13.93 58.87
CA PRO A 393 38.60 -14.76 59.43
C PRO A 393 37.22 -14.24 58.98
N PRO A 394 36.21 -15.18 58.81
CA PRO A 394 34.87 -14.80 58.45
C PRO A 394 34.34 -13.76 59.42
N PHE A 395 33.59 -12.81 58.91
CA PHE A 395 32.91 -11.79 59.69
C PHE A 395 32.02 -12.46 60.70
N ARG A 396 32.46 -12.56 62.02
CA ARG A 396 31.58 -12.94 63.10
C ARG A 396 30.80 -11.71 63.52
N THR A 397 29.56 -11.67 63.17
CA THR A 397 28.57 -10.85 63.85
C THR A 397 28.22 -11.55 65.15
N ASP A 398 29.17 -11.69 66.06
CA ASP A 398 28.84 -11.94 67.42
C ASP A 398 28.25 -10.63 67.97
N LEU A 399 26.96 -10.50 67.86
CA LEU A 399 26.19 -9.60 68.70
C LEU A 399 26.25 -10.20 70.11
N ALA A 400 27.48 -10.21 70.66
CA ALA A 400 27.67 -10.44 72.07
C ALA A 400 27.04 -9.24 72.80
N THR A 401 25.95 -9.55 73.45
CA THR A 401 25.21 -8.70 74.37
C THR A 401 26.06 -8.38 75.66
N ASP A 402 27.38 -8.29 75.50
CA ASP A 402 28.26 -7.98 76.60
C ASP A 402 29.30 -6.91 76.16
N ALA A 403 28.93 -5.69 76.34
CA ALA A 403 29.87 -4.62 76.69
C ALA A 403 29.20 -3.22 76.62
N VAL A 404 28.30 -3.00 77.54
CA VAL A 404 28.33 -1.67 78.16
C VAL A 404 29.66 -1.60 78.90
N ARG A 405 30.76 -1.33 78.16
CA ARG A 405 32.05 -0.94 78.76
C ARG A 405 32.13 0.56 78.68
N ASP A 406 32.13 1.07 79.91
CA ASP A 406 32.61 2.32 80.46
C ASP A 406 33.36 3.23 79.44
N VAL A 407 32.75 4.33 79.11
CA VAL A 407 33.27 5.36 78.19
C VAL A 407 34.22 6.36 78.95
N SER A 408 34.98 5.90 79.92
CA SER A 408 35.88 6.77 80.72
C SER A 408 37.34 6.39 80.70
N ALA A 409 37.87 5.79 79.61
CA ALA A 409 39.32 5.62 79.47
C ALA A 409 39.89 6.52 78.36
N PRO A 410 40.95 7.28 78.56
CA PRO A 410 41.52 8.17 77.57
C PRO A 410 42.16 7.35 76.46
N VAL A 411 41.79 7.64 75.22
CA VAL A 411 42.38 7.07 74.02
C VAL A 411 43.78 7.60 73.81
N THR A 412 44.76 6.79 74.17
CA THR A 412 46.16 7.02 73.72
C THR A 412 46.27 6.62 72.27
N ALA A 413 46.44 7.61 71.41
CA ALA A 413 46.68 7.42 69.99
C ALA A 413 47.94 6.60 69.74
N LYS A 414 47.88 5.33 69.43
CA LYS A 414 48.93 4.58 68.74
C LYS A 414 48.84 4.82 67.26
N SER A 415 49.89 5.41 66.71
CA SER A 415 50.10 5.60 65.29
C SER A 415 49.90 4.28 64.53
N GLY A 416 48.85 4.19 63.75
CA GLY A 416 48.57 3.07 62.85
C GLY A 416 49.57 3.01 61.67
N PRO A 417 49.75 1.85 61.07
CA PRO A 417 50.73 1.71 59.99
C PRO A 417 50.36 2.57 58.80
N VAL A 418 51.33 3.28 58.27
CA VAL A 418 51.24 4.11 57.07
C VAL A 418 50.90 3.20 55.88
N PHE A 419 49.74 3.43 55.26
CA PHE A 419 49.37 2.79 54.07
C PHE A 419 50.29 3.17 52.91
N ARG A 420 51.17 2.26 52.46
CA ARG A 420 51.94 2.40 51.22
C ARG A 420 51.07 1.85 50.06
N PRO A 421 50.74 2.67 49.07
CA PRO A 421 50.05 2.13 47.89
C PRO A 421 51.00 1.16 47.16
N ALA A 422 50.44 0.03 46.73
CA ALA A 422 51.14 -0.97 45.94
C ALA A 422 51.61 -0.37 44.62
N PRO A 423 52.79 -0.78 44.08
CA PRO A 423 53.29 -0.26 42.82
C PRO A 423 52.33 -0.66 41.68
N SER A 424 51.98 0.33 40.88
CA SER A 424 51.11 0.16 39.70
C SER A 424 51.67 -0.95 38.79
N GLN A 425 50.84 -1.98 38.53
CA GLN A 425 51.17 -3.02 37.56
C GLN A 425 51.32 -2.38 36.17
N ARG A 426 52.40 -2.72 35.51
CA ARG A 426 52.80 -2.31 34.16
C ARG A 426 51.65 -2.58 33.18
N GLN A 427 51.29 -1.58 32.39
CA GLN A 427 50.48 -1.76 31.18
C GLN A 427 51.14 -2.80 30.27
N PRO A 428 50.36 -3.68 29.63
CA PRO A 428 50.87 -4.57 28.58
C PRO A 428 51.33 -3.74 27.38
N ALA A 429 52.47 -4.13 26.80
CA ALA A 429 53.08 -3.52 25.65
C ALA A 429 52.14 -3.46 24.46
N ALA A 430 52.12 -2.30 23.80
CA ALA A 430 51.38 -2.08 22.57
C ALA A 430 51.85 -3.02 21.45
N ALA A 431 50.92 -3.65 20.74
CA ALA A 431 51.15 -4.40 19.53
C ALA A 431 51.66 -3.51 18.39
N PRO A 432 52.52 -4.03 17.47
CA PRO A 432 53.19 -3.21 16.45
C PRO A 432 52.19 -2.72 15.39
N GLY A 433 52.35 -1.44 15.02
CA GLY A 433 51.49 -0.66 14.16
C GLY A 433 51.32 -1.17 12.75
N ILE A 434 50.10 -1.06 12.30
CA ILE A 434 49.72 -1.07 10.85
C ILE A 434 49.89 0.39 10.36
N LYS A 435 50.74 0.55 9.34
CA LYS A 435 50.99 1.83 8.67
C LYS A 435 49.71 2.30 7.97
N ALA A 436 49.18 3.43 8.38
CA ALA A 436 48.18 4.17 7.61
C ALA A 436 48.87 4.93 6.48
N THR A 437 48.45 4.67 5.25
CA THR A 437 48.85 5.39 4.04
C THR A 437 48.07 6.70 3.99
N THR A 438 48.78 7.79 4.02
CA THR A 438 48.29 9.15 3.83
C THR A 438 47.99 9.37 2.36
N THR A 439 46.77 9.83 2.03
CA THR A 439 46.54 10.62 0.80
C THR A 439 45.39 11.61 1.01
N GLY A 440 45.72 12.88 0.81
CA GLY A 440 44.84 13.86 0.18
C GLY A 440 44.02 14.77 1.10
N SER A 441 44.63 15.92 1.41
CA SER A 441 43.95 17.14 1.78
C SER A 441 42.95 17.58 0.71
N LEU A 442 41.75 18.00 1.08
CA LEU A 442 41.04 19.07 0.38
C LEU A 442 40.32 19.93 1.40
N ASP A 443 40.68 21.19 1.32
CA ASP A 443 40.22 22.33 2.08
C ASP A 443 38.74 22.64 1.84
N GLY A 444 38.13 23.27 2.86
CA GLY A 444 37.21 24.39 2.63
C GLY A 444 35.73 24.08 2.67
N GLU A 445 35.05 24.43 3.63
CA GLU A 445 34.14 25.58 3.69
C GLU A 445 33.05 25.41 4.76
N LEU A 446 33.13 26.22 5.72
CA LEU A 446 32.11 26.52 6.73
C LEU A 446 30.85 27.09 6.06
N LEU A 447 29.69 26.53 6.30
CA LEU A 447 28.45 27.26 6.25
C LEU A 447 27.59 26.96 7.47
N THR A 448 27.39 28.01 8.22
CA THR A 448 26.55 28.18 9.41
C THR A 448 25.05 27.98 9.06
N PRO A 449 24.19 27.53 9.99
CA PRO A 449 22.75 27.50 9.80
C PRO A 449 22.10 28.81 10.25
N GLU A 450 21.27 29.40 9.42
CA GLU A 450 20.25 30.39 9.83
C GLU A 450 18.85 29.87 9.50
N ARG A 451 18.03 29.85 10.57
CA ARG A 451 16.57 29.91 10.72
C ARG A 451 15.72 28.77 10.16
#